data_a4ccf37aafc969f733c918f73381918c
#
_entry.id   a4ccf37aafc969f733c918f73381918c
#
_cell.length_a   1.000
_cell.length_b   1.000
_cell.length_c   1.000
_cell.angle_alpha   90.00
_cell.angle_beta   90.00
_cell.angle_gamma   90.00
#
_symmetry.space_group_name_H-M   'P 1'
#
loop_
_entity.id
_entity.type
_entity.pdbx_description
1 polymer ?
#
loop_
_entity_poly.entity_id
_entity_poly.type
_entity_poly.pdbx_seq_one_letter_code
_entity_poly.pdbx_strand_id
1 'polypeptide(L)'
;MQRRKLLGTAALLPGCISLGLDALAATPDGLTALQDLRFIVSSLPGAAPDLIARVIAQTLAQSHKLAVTILNVEGAAGEIALRRLGTEPPDGRTWMLAQESIITINPSFYPRNSNDILDDIVPVALVATSNFYLLVRSDDPIASFKDFVVEARASSLPMAYGTGGIGSLHHLSMEGLSAALDLKLLHVPYKGNVRASQALARGDVRMLVAGTSALSLVESGRLRMIAVSSARRTPAYPDVPALAEFVPGFQATNWFGFFARKGVPEPLLNEMRGLLQRATEGEETRRTIKERGNIDPTYLTGRAFGDLIAGDRLRFAAIAQRLSATAKNQ
;
A
#
# COMPACT_ATOMS: atom_id res chain seq x y z
N MET A 1 -24.72 75.49 -62.79
CA MET A 1 -25.48 74.77 -63.85
C MET A 1 -25.70 73.31 -63.41
N GLN A 2 -27.01 72.93 -63.49
CA GLN A 2 -27.62 71.59 -63.51
C GLN A 2 -27.28 70.64 -62.34
N ARG A 3 -28.21 70.45 -61.40
CA ARG A 3 -29.39 69.60 -61.35
C ARG A 3 -29.22 68.17 -61.83
N ARG A 4 -29.34 67.17 -60.89
CA ARG A 4 -30.36 66.10 -60.95
C ARG A 4 -30.33 65.20 -59.76
N LYS A 5 -31.34 65.22 -59.02
CA LYS A 5 -32.21 64.23 -58.39
C LYS A 5 -31.96 62.77 -58.86
N LEU A 6 -32.00 61.79 -57.93
CA LEU A 6 -33.07 60.78 -57.83
C LEU A 6 -32.77 59.68 -56.89
N LEU A 7 -33.74 59.43 -55.98
CA LEU A 7 -34.33 58.16 -55.55
C LEU A 7 -33.41 57.06 -54.94
N GLY A 8 -33.52 56.83 -53.76
CA GLY A 8 -34.11 55.88 -52.85
C GLY A 8 -34.21 54.43 -53.28
N THR A 9 -33.50 53.59 -52.60
CA THR A 9 -33.86 52.17 -52.46
C THR A 9 -33.48 51.71 -51.09
N ALA A 10 -34.50 51.38 -50.31
CA ALA A 10 -34.33 50.69 -49.01
C ALA A 10 -33.86 49.24 -49.27
N ALA A 11 -32.71 48.88 -48.79
CA ALA A 11 -32.24 47.47 -48.73
C ALA A 11 -32.37 46.94 -47.29
N LEU A 12 -33.31 46.04 -47.14
CA LEU A 12 -33.48 45.21 -45.97
C LEU A 12 -32.21 44.40 -45.76
N LEU A 13 -31.57 44.54 -44.57
CA LEU A 13 -30.55 43.68 -44.11
C LEU A 13 -31.19 42.42 -43.51
N PRO A 14 -30.78 41.20 -43.92
CA PRO A 14 -31.20 39.99 -43.23
C PRO A 14 -30.43 39.88 -41.91
N GLY A 15 -31.20 39.72 -40.81
CA GLY A 15 -30.66 39.44 -39.50
C GLY A 15 -29.82 38.16 -39.51
N CYS A 16 -28.53 38.27 -39.18
CA CYS A 16 -27.70 37.14 -38.82
C CYS A 16 -28.19 36.60 -37.47
N ILE A 17 -28.96 35.51 -37.52
CA ILE A 17 -29.16 34.63 -36.36
C ILE A 17 -27.81 33.97 -36.11
N SER A 18 -27.08 34.46 -35.12
CA SER A 18 -25.95 33.72 -34.54
C SER A 18 -26.53 32.53 -33.77
N LEU A 19 -26.60 31.40 -34.46
CA LEU A 19 -26.69 30.11 -33.79
C LEU A 19 -25.41 29.97 -32.93
N GLY A 20 -25.57 30.23 -31.63
CA GLY A 20 -24.60 29.81 -30.63
C GLY A 20 -24.47 28.31 -30.74
N LEU A 21 -23.43 27.82 -31.40
CA LEU A 21 -22.91 26.48 -31.17
C LEU A 21 -22.37 26.52 -29.74
N ASP A 22 -23.20 26.21 -28.76
CA ASP A 22 -22.74 25.61 -27.54
C ASP A 22 -22.05 24.30 -27.96
N ALA A 23 -20.73 24.39 -28.11
CA ALA A 23 -19.89 23.21 -28.15
C ALA A 23 -20.08 22.54 -26.77
N LEU A 24 -21.06 21.63 -26.69
CA LEU A 24 -21.01 20.57 -25.71
C LEU A 24 -19.64 19.92 -25.91
N ALA A 25 -18.68 20.26 -25.04
CA ALA A 25 -17.50 19.47 -24.85
C ALA A 25 -18.00 18.08 -24.44
N ALA A 26 -18.12 17.19 -25.44
CA ALA A 26 -18.36 15.79 -25.17
C ALA A 26 -17.25 15.35 -24.21
N THR A 27 -17.63 15.07 -22.97
CA THR A 27 -16.76 14.34 -22.06
C THR A 27 -16.41 13.04 -22.79
N PRO A 28 -15.13 12.77 -23.07
CA PRO A 28 -14.78 11.52 -23.71
C PRO A 28 -15.32 10.39 -22.84
N ASP A 29 -15.93 9.39 -23.45
CA ASP A 29 -16.31 8.15 -22.78
C ASP A 29 -15.16 7.73 -21.91
N GLY A 30 -15.39 7.46 -20.60
CA GLY A 30 -14.34 7.24 -19.60
C GLY A 30 -13.24 6.26 -20.05
N LEU A 31 -13.59 5.23 -20.81
CA LEU A 31 -12.66 4.26 -21.41
C LEU A 31 -11.66 4.87 -22.41
N THR A 32 -12.01 5.91 -23.16
CA THR A 32 -11.08 6.57 -24.09
C THR A 32 -10.07 7.45 -23.37
N ALA A 33 -10.41 7.97 -22.20
CA ALA A 33 -9.50 8.79 -21.39
C ALA A 33 -8.46 7.96 -20.61
N LEU A 34 -8.74 6.68 -20.38
CA LEU A 34 -7.83 5.76 -19.68
C LEU A 34 -6.85 5.02 -20.63
N GLN A 35 -6.72 5.41 -21.88
CA GLN A 35 -5.69 4.87 -22.78
C GLN A 35 -4.30 5.35 -22.33
N ASP A 36 -3.28 4.48 -22.57
CA ASP A 36 -1.88 4.76 -22.21
C ASP A 36 -1.66 5.01 -20.70
N LEU A 37 -2.16 4.10 -19.90
CA LEU A 37 -2.01 4.17 -18.45
C LEU A 37 -0.56 4.00 -18.01
N ARG A 38 -0.18 4.71 -16.95
CA ARG A 38 1.12 4.59 -16.30
C ARG A 38 0.93 4.24 -14.84
N PHE A 39 1.58 3.16 -14.40
CA PHE A 39 1.62 2.79 -12.99
C PHE A 39 3.01 3.08 -12.43
N ILE A 40 3.12 4.08 -11.57
CA ILE A 40 4.29 4.33 -10.74
C ILE A 40 4.31 3.27 -9.65
N VAL A 41 5.43 2.56 -9.50
CA VAL A 41 5.63 1.53 -8.50
C VAL A 41 6.84 1.88 -7.65
N SER A 42 6.63 2.03 -6.35
CA SER A 42 7.64 2.51 -5.39
C SER A 42 8.64 1.43 -4.96
N SER A 43 9.05 0.56 -5.88
CA SER A 43 9.97 -0.54 -5.59
C SER A 43 10.77 -0.96 -6.80
N LEU A 44 11.83 -1.73 -6.55
CA LEU A 44 12.59 -2.43 -7.59
C LEU A 44 11.71 -3.42 -8.35
N PRO A 45 12.01 -3.68 -9.65
CA PRO A 45 11.43 -4.78 -10.39
C PRO A 45 11.57 -6.11 -9.64
N GLY A 46 10.50 -6.93 -9.65
CA GLY A 46 10.45 -8.23 -8.98
C GLY A 46 10.06 -8.19 -7.50
N ALA A 47 9.95 -7.01 -6.88
CA ALA A 47 9.40 -6.88 -5.54
C ALA A 47 7.87 -7.04 -5.52
N ALA A 48 7.27 -7.23 -4.34
CA ALA A 48 5.83 -7.44 -4.20
C ALA A 48 4.96 -6.37 -4.88
N PRO A 49 5.22 -5.05 -4.74
CA PRO A 49 4.44 -4.05 -5.47
C PRO A 49 4.56 -4.17 -6.99
N ASP A 50 5.75 -4.49 -7.50
CA ASP A 50 5.97 -4.67 -8.94
C ASP A 50 5.22 -5.88 -9.49
N LEU A 51 5.25 -7.00 -8.77
CA LEU A 51 4.47 -8.19 -9.11
C LEU A 51 2.97 -7.87 -9.21
N ILE A 52 2.41 -7.22 -8.19
CA ILE A 52 1.00 -6.84 -8.14
C ILE A 52 0.66 -5.93 -9.32
N ALA A 53 1.46 -4.89 -9.55
CA ALA A 53 1.23 -3.93 -10.64
C ALA A 53 1.24 -4.60 -12.02
N ARG A 54 2.20 -5.51 -12.27
CA ARG A 54 2.31 -6.22 -13.55
C ARG A 54 1.16 -7.19 -13.78
N VAL A 55 0.74 -7.92 -12.76
CA VAL A 55 -0.39 -8.85 -12.86
C VAL A 55 -1.69 -8.08 -13.14
N ILE A 56 -1.94 -6.98 -12.43
CA ILE A 56 -3.09 -6.10 -12.70
C ILE A 56 -3.00 -5.51 -14.11
N ALA A 57 -1.84 -4.97 -14.50
CA ALA A 57 -1.62 -4.41 -15.84
C ALA A 57 -1.88 -5.43 -16.95
N GLN A 58 -1.42 -6.68 -16.78
CA GLN A 58 -1.68 -7.77 -17.71
C GLN A 58 -3.18 -8.07 -17.82
N THR A 59 -3.89 -8.14 -16.71
CA THR A 59 -5.34 -8.36 -16.69
C THR A 59 -6.08 -7.22 -17.39
N LEU A 60 -5.69 -5.96 -17.16
CA LEU A 60 -6.30 -4.80 -17.84
C LEU A 60 -6.05 -4.83 -19.36
N ALA A 61 -4.85 -5.22 -19.79
CA ALA A 61 -4.53 -5.36 -21.20
C ALA A 61 -5.35 -6.47 -21.87
N GLN A 62 -5.49 -7.62 -21.24
CA GLN A 62 -6.23 -8.75 -21.78
C GLN A 62 -7.73 -8.53 -21.82
N SER A 63 -8.32 -8.03 -20.70
CA SER A 63 -9.77 -7.93 -20.54
C SER A 63 -10.36 -6.63 -21.10
N HIS A 64 -9.59 -5.53 -21.09
CA HIS A 64 -10.06 -4.19 -21.45
C HIS A 64 -9.25 -3.54 -22.58
N LYS A 65 -8.24 -4.22 -23.13
CA LYS A 65 -7.32 -3.69 -24.17
C LYS A 65 -6.63 -2.38 -23.76
N LEU A 66 -6.43 -2.17 -22.46
CA LEU A 66 -5.76 -1.00 -21.92
C LEU A 66 -4.26 -1.24 -21.85
N ALA A 67 -3.48 -0.41 -22.53
CA ALA A 67 -2.03 -0.42 -22.42
C ALA A 67 -1.60 0.21 -21.08
N VAL A 68 -0.77 -0.49 -20.31
CA VAL A 68 -0.25 -0.03 -19.03
C VAL A 68 1.27 -0.08 -19.03
N THR A 69 1.92 1.04 -18.83
CA THR A 69 3.37 1.14 -18.64
C THR A 69 3.70 1.12 -17.16
N ILE A 70 4.57 0.21 -16.74
CA ILE A 70 5.06 0.15 -15.36
C ILE A 70 6.33 0.98 -15.23
N LEU A 71 6.31 1.95 -14.30
CA LEU A 71 7.42 2.83 -13.97
C LEU A 71 7.92 2.52 -12.56
N ASN A 72 8.98 1.74 -12.44
CA ASN A 72 9.62 1.49 -11.15
C ASN A 72 10.41 2.75 -10.72
N VAL A 73 10.02 3.35 -9.61
CA VAL A 73 10.65 4.55 -9.04
C VAL A 73 11.01 4.26 -7.60
N GLU A 74 12.26 3.86 -7.37
CA GLU A 74 12.78 3.53 -6.06
C GLU A 74 13.44 4.71 -5.35
N GLY A 75 13.69 4.56 -4.07
CA GLY A 75 14.50 5.45 -3.26
C GLY A 75 13.74 6.23 -2.19
N ALA A 76 14.49 6.70 -1.19
CA ALA A 76 13.99 7.45 -0.04
C ALA A 76 12.72 6.85 0.59
N ALA A 77 12.70 5.52 0.82
CA ALA A 77 11.55 4.79 1.37
C ALA A 77 10.23 5.01 0.60
N GLY A 78 10.29 5.27 -0.72
CA GLY A 78 9.12 5.52 -1.58
C GLY A 78 8.76 6.99 -1.78
N GLU A 79 9.44 7.91 -1.10
CA GLU A 79 9.19 9.35 -1.21
C GLU A 79 9.39 9.88 -2.64
N ILE A 80 10.38 9.35 -3.38
CA ILE A 80 10.64 9.78 -4.75
C ILE A 80 9.45 9.44 -5.66
N ALA A 81 8.89 8.23 -5.50
CA ALA A 81 7.69 7.80 -6.23
C ALA A 81 6.47 8.67 -5.88
N LEU A 82 6.29 8.97 -4.59
CA LEU A 82 5.20 9.82 -4.10
C LEU A 82 5.29 11.24 -4.68
N ARG A 83 6.49 11.86 -4.65
CA ARG A 83 6.74 13.17 -5.28
C ARG A 83 6.47 13.15 -6.77
N ARG A 84 6.90 12.08 -7.45
CA ARG A 84 6.62 11.91 -8.87
C ARG A 84 5.12 11.93 -9.15
N LEU A 85 4.30 11.19 -8.40
CA LEU A 85 2.84 11.24 -8.55
C LEU A 85 2.30 12.66 -8.34
N GLY A 86 2.77 13.38 -7.32
CA GLY A 86 2.36 14.76 -7.02
C GLY A 86 2.65 15.77 -8.13
N THR A 87 3.58 15.48 -9.06
CA THR A 87 3.92 16.34 -10.20
C THR A 87 3.22 15.94 -11.51
N GLU A 88 2.56 14.77 -11.57
CA GLU A 88 1.88 14.32 -12.77
C GLU A 88 0.59 15.13 -13.01
N PRO A 89 0.12 15.29 -14.26
CA PRO A 89 -1.18 15.90 -14.54
C PRO A 89 -2.33 15.10 -13.90
N PRO A 90 -3.39 15.75 -13.40
CA PRO A 90 -4.56 15.07 -12.87
C PRO A 90 -5.53 14.62 -13.98
N ASP A 91 -5.00 14.01 -15.04
CA ASP A 91 -5.72 13.60 -16.25
C ASP A 91 -6.22 12.15 -16.24
N GLY A 92 -5.97 11.42 -15.13
CA GLY A 92 -6.37 10.02 -14.98
C GLY A 92 -5.47 9.02 -15.71
N ARG A 93 -4.32 9.44 -16.25
CA ARG A 93 -3.39 8.54 -16.94
C ARG A 93 -2.33 7.94 -16.01
N THR A 94 -1.98 8.64 -14.92
CA THR A 94 -0.92 8.21 -14.00
C THR A 94 -1.51 7.84 -12.65
N TRP A 95 -1.20 6.62 -12.19
CA TRP A 95 -1.62 6.05 -10.93
C TRP A 95 -0.40 5.47 -10.20
N MET A 96 -0.38 5.52 -8.89
CA MET A 96 0.72 4.97 -8.10
C MET A 96 0.25 3.77 -7.28
N LEU A 97 0.93 2.65 -7.40
CA LEU A 97 0.80 1.57 -6.44
C LEU A 97 1.83 1.76 -5.32
N ALA A 98 1.31 2.03 -4.13
CA ALA A 98 2.10 2.23 -2.92
C ALA A 98 1.81 1.14 -1.88
N GLN A 99 2.82 0.84 -1.06
CA GLN A 99 2.65 0.05 0.16
C GLN A 99 2.31 0.97 1.34
N GLU A 100 1.69 0.41 2.38
CA GLU A 100 1.16 1.14 3.53
C GLU A 100 2.19 2.06 4.21
N SER A 101 3.44 1.63 4.33
CA SER A 101 4.50 2.38 5.02
C SER A 101 4.75 3.76 4.44
N ILE A 102 4.62 3.92 3.12
CA ILE A 102 4.80 5.21 2.44
C ILE A 102 3.72 6.21 2.89
N ILE A 103 2.51 5.72 3.10
CA ILE A 103 1.34 6.56 3.38
C ILE A 103 1.11 6.74 4.88
N THR A 104 1.45 5.74 5.69
CA THR A 104 1.04 5.70 7.10
C THR A 104 2.19 5.79 8.10
N ILE A 105 3.38 5.28 7.75
CA ILE A 105 4.56 5.25 8.63
C ILE A 105 5.51 6.43 8.37
N ASN A 106 5.89 6.64 7.11
CA ASN A 106 6.84 7.68 6.71
C ASN A 106 6.49 9.08 7.23
N PRO A 107 5.21 9.51 7.28
CA PRO A 107 4.85 10.83 7.82
C PRO A 107 5.30 11.06 9.26
N SER A 108 5.42 9.99 10.06
CA SER A 108 5.87 10.06 11.45
C SER A 108 7.39 10.04 11.60
N PHE A 109 8.11 9.41 10.68
CA PHE A 109 9.57 9.28 10.72
C PHE A 109 10.29 10.32 9.85
N TYR A 110 9.65 10.77 8.77
CA TYR A 110 10.17 11.74 7.80
C TYR A 110 9.19 12.91 7.57
N PRO A 111 8.78 13.64 8.64
CA PRO A 111 7.64 14.58 8.56
C PRO A 111 7.86 15.73 7.57
N ARG A 112 9.13 16.15 7.35
CA ARG A 112 9.44 17.24 6.40
C ARG A 112 9.29 16.85 4.94
N ASN A 113 9.24 15.55 4.65
CA ASN A 113 9.25 15.05 3.28
C ASN A 113 7.87 14.56 2.81
N SER A 114 7.04 14.04 3.72
CA SER A 114 5.86 13.27 3.35
C SER A 114 4.54 14.04 3.49
N ASN A 115 4.41 14.92 4.48
CA ASN A 115 3.10 15.49 4.83
C ASN A 115 2.52 16.37 3.72
N ASP A 116 3.34 17.25 3.13
CA ASP A 116 2.86 18.20 2.10
C ASP A 116 2.35 17.50 0.84
N ILE A 117 2.92 16.33 0.52
CA ILE A 117 2.57 15.60 -0.70
C ILE A 117 1.34 14.72 -0.50
N LEU A 118 1.11 14.22 0.72
CA LEU A 118 -0.05 13.39 1.01
C LEU A 118 -1.37 14.15 0.84
N ASP A 119 -1.35 15.48 0.98
CA ASP A 119 -2.50 16.34 0.73
C ASP A 119 -2.81 16.51 -0.78
N ASP A 120 -1.83 16.18 -1.65
CA ASP A 120 -1.94 16.27 -3.10
C ASP A 120 -2.33 14.95 -3.77
N ILE A 121 -2.58 13.90 -3.00
CA ILE A 121 -3.00 12.59 -3.51
C ILE A 121 -4.32 12.14 -2.91
N VAL A 122 -5.01 11.26 -3.62
CA VAL A 122 -6.26 10.64 -3.16
C VAL A 122 -6.16 9.12 -3.22
N PRO A 123 -6.68 8.39 -2.21
CA PRO A 123 -6.76 6.94 -2.25
C PRO A 123 -7.80 6.50 -3.29
N VAL A 124 -7.45 5.50 -4.09
CA VAL A 124 -8.32 4.93 -5.12
C VAL A 124 -8.88 3.60 -4.66
N ALA A 125 -8.02 2.60 -4.49
CA ALA A 125 -8.39 1.28 -3.99
C ALA A 125 -7.18 0.55 -3.41
N LEU A 126 -7.40 -0.20 -2.34
CA LEU A 126 -6.52 -1.26 -1.88
C LEU A 126 -6.78 -2.49 -2.77
N VAL A 127 -5.72 -3.14 -3.21
CA VAL A 127 -5.81 -4.29 -4.15
C VAL A 127 -5.19 -5.57 -3.62
N ALA A 128 -4.36 -5.48 -2.59
CA ALA A 128 -3.73 -6.66 -2.00
C ALA A 128 -3.29 -6.40 -0.56
N THR A 129 -3.19 -7.48 0.22
CA THR A 129 -2.61 -7.49 1.57
C THR A 129 -1.58 -8.60 1.69
N SER A 130 -0.62 -8.42 2.59
CA SER A 130 0.36 -9.44 2.93
C SER A 130 0.51 -9.50 4.44
N ASN A 131 0.46 -10.72 4.98
CA ASN A 131 0.56 -10.95 6.40
C ASN A 131 2.00 -11.16 6.82
N PHE A 132 2.28 -10.89 8.09
CA PHE A 132 3.50 -11.25 8.78
C PHE A 132 3.24 -12.40 9.75
N TYR A 133 4.29 -13.12 10.00
CA TYR A 133 4.29 -14.22 10.95
C TYR A 133 5.30 -13.95 12.05
N LEU A 134 4.92 -14.27 13.26
CA LEU A 134 5.83 -14.34 14.38
C LEU A 134 6.51 -15.70 14.35
N LEU A 135 7.83 -15.70 14.26
CA LEU A 135 8.65 -16.86 13.94
C LEU A 135 9.68 -17.10 15.04
N VAL A 136 9.86 -18.35 15.37
CA VAL A 136 10.94 -18.86 16.23
C VAL A 136 11.66 -20.00 15.51
N ARG A 137 12.81 -20.42 15.99
CA ARG A 137 13.45 -21.66 15.50
C ARG A 137 12.57 -22.87 15.85
N SER A 138 12.59 -23.89 15.01
CA SER A 138 11.79 -25.10 15.26
C SER A 138 12.26 -25.91 16.46
N ASP A 139 13.53 -25.77 16.85
CA ASP A 139 14.12 -26.39 18.03
C ASP A 139 14.05 -25.51 19.30
N ASP A 140 13.47 -24.31 19.21
CA ASP A 140 13.25 -23.45 20.38
C ASP A 140 12.13 -24.03 21.25
N PRO A 141 12.27 -24.00 22.60
CA PRO A 141 11.23 -24.42 23.54
C PRO A 141 9.87 -23.69 23.38
N ILE A 142 9.91 -22.46 22.82
CA ILE A 142 8.69 -21.70 22.52
C ILE A 142 7.91 -22.41 21.38
N ALA A 143 6.87 -23.16 21.73
CA ALA A 143 6.09 -23.90 20.78
C ALA A 143 4.84 -23.12 20.30
N SER A 144 4.39 -22.11 21.05
CA SER A 144 3.19 -21.33 20.80
C SER A 144 3.38 -19.85 21.17
N PHE A 145 2.44 -19.02 20.74
CA PHE A 145 2.40 -17.61 21.16
C PHE A 145 2.21 -17.44 22.67
N LYS A 146 1.49 -18.36 23.33
CA LYS A 146 1.33 -18.35 24.79
C LYS A 146 2.65 -18.60 25.48
N ASP A 147 3.43 -19.59 25.02
CA ASP A 147 4.75 -19.89 25.59
C ASP A 147 5.70 -18.70 25.44
N PHE A 148 5.66 -18.03 24.27
CA PHE A 148 6.40 -16.80 24.05
C PHE A 148 6.08 -15.73 25.09
N VAL A 149 4.79 -15.46 25.34
CA VAL A 149 4.38 -14.45 26.32
C VAL A 149 4.82 -14.82 27.74
N VAL A 150 4.65 -16.09 28.11
CA VAL A 150 5.07 -16.61 29.45
C VAL A 150 6.58 -16.43 29.62
N GLU A 151 7.36 -16.84 28.63
CA GLU A 151 8.82 -16.80 28.73
C GLU A 151 9.35 -15.36 28.65
N ALA A 152 8.79 -14.51 27.80
CA ALA A 152 9.18 -13.10 27.72
C ALA A 152 8.91 -12.33 29.01
N ARG A 153 7.87 -12.70 29.76
CA ARG A 153 7.58 -12.13 31.10
C ARG A 153 8.46 -12.68 32.19
N ALA A 154 8.79 -13.96 32.12
CA ALA A 154 9.63 -14.62 33.13
C ALA A 154 11.11 -14.27 32.99
N SER A 155 11.55 -13.83 31.82
CA SER A 155 12.95 -13.53 31.54
C SER A 155 13.42 -12.27 32.28
N SER A 156 14.56 -12.36 32.96
CA SER A 156 15.25 -11.22 33.58
C SER A 156 15.88 -10.28 32.54
N LEU A 157 16.21 -10.80 31.35
CA LEU A 157 16.77 -10.04 30.23
C LEU A 157 15.74 -9.86 29.13
N PRO A 158 15.77 -8.72 28.42
CA PRO A 158 14.90 -8.51 27.27
C PRO A 158 15.12 -9.57 26.19
N MET A 159 14.04 -10.16 25.66
CA MET A 159 14.14 -11.15 24.58
C MET A 159 14.43 -10.45 23.25
N ALA A 160 15.53 -10.87 22.58
CA ALA A 160 15.94 -10.29 21.31
C ALA A 160 15.03 -10.72 20.15
N TYR A 161 14.53 -9.75 19.37
CA TYR A 161 13.80 -10.01 18.14
C TYR A 161 14.42 -9.28 16.94
N GLY A 162 14.41 -9.92 15.78
CA GLY A 162 14.93 -9.38 14.54
C GLY A 162 13.86 -8.73 13.68
N THR A 163 14.23 -7.69 12.92
CA THR A 163 13.42 -7.12 11.84
C THR A 163 14.27 -6.68 10.67
N GLY A 164 13.64 -6.33 9.56
CA GLY A 164 14.31 -5.79 8.37
C GLY A 164 14.82 -4.36 8.49
N GLY A 165 14.68 -3.71 9.67
CA GLY A 165 15.22 -2.37 9.93
C GLY A 165 14.35 -1.53 10.87
N ILE A 166 14.96 -0.46 11.38
CA ILE A 166 14.28 0.53 12.24
C ILE A 166 13.19 1.24 11.41
N GLY A 167 12.03 1.48 12.03
CA GLY A 167 10.89 2.14 11.38
C GLY A 167 10.14 1.27 10.38
N SER A 168 10.55 0.00 10.15
CA SER A 168 9.77 -0.93 9.34
C SER A 168 8.45 -1.28 10.02
N LEU A 169 7.44 -1.68 9.23
CA LEU A 169 6.17 -2.16 9.76
C LEU A 169 6.37 -3.33 10.74
N HIS A 170 7.34 -4.21 10.49
CA HIS A 170 7.70 -5.30 11.38
C HIS A 170 8.20 -4.81 12.74
N HIS A 171 9.06 -3.79 12.75
CA HIS A 171 9.53 -3.14 13.98
C HIS A 171 8.36 -2.53 14.75
N LEU A 172 7.57 -1.68 14.08
CA LEU A 172 6.46 -0.99 14.74
C LEU A 172 5.38 -1.96 15.25
N SER A 173 5.15 -3.06 14.53
CA SER A 173 4.23 -4.10 14.96
C SER A 173 4.68 -4.78 16.25
N MET A 174 5.98 -5.08 16.37
CA MET A 174 6.54 -5.67 17.59
C MET A 174 6.55 -4.69 18.76
N GLU A 175 6.84 -3.43 18.52
CA GLU A 175 6.76 -2.38 19.55
C GLU A 175 5.31 -2.20 20.04
N GLY A 176 4.33 -2.24 19.12
CA GLY A 176 2.91 -2.23 19.47
C GLY A 176 2.50 -3.45 20.29
N LEU A 177 2.96 -4.63 19.91
CA LEU A 177 2.70 -5.90 20.62
C LEU A 177 3.35 -5.90 22.00
N SER A 178 4.62 -5.49 22.09
CA SER A 178 5.37 -5.34 23.31
C SER A 178 4.64 -4.44 24.32
N ALA A 179 4.20 -3.28 23.84
CA ALA A 179 3.44 -2.33 24.69
C ALA A 179 2.07 -2.88 25.12
N ALA A 180 1.35 -3.57 24.23
CA ALA A 180 0.02 -4.12 24.54
C ALA A 180 0.06 -5.25 25.57
N LEU A 181 1.16 -6.00 25.62
CA LEU A 181 1.33 -7.15 26.50
C LEU A 181 2.27 -6.89 27.68
N ASP A 182 2.81 -5.67 27.80
CA ASP A 182 3.82 -5.27 28.80
C ASP A 182 5.02 -6.23 28.79
N LEU A 183 5.63 -6.42 27.61
CA LEU A 183 6.79 -7.29 27.41
C LEU A 183 8.07 -6.46 27.30
N LYS A 184 9.17 -7.02 27.82
CA LYS A 184 10.52 -6.45 27.63
C LYS A 184 11.19 -7.14 26.46
N LEU A 185 11.18 -6.48 25.29
CA LEU A 185 11.81 -7.00 24.08
C LEU A 185 12.99 -6.10 23.67
N LEU A 186 14.01 -6.70 23.05
CA LEU A 186 15.17 -5.98 22.49
C LEU A 186 15.14 -6.06 20.97
N HIS A 187 14.98 -4.92 20.32
CA HIS A 187 15.01 -4.84 18.87
C HIS A 187 16.43 -4.95 18.31
N VAL A 188 16.64 -5.89 17.36
CA VAL A 188 17.88 -6.06 16.61
C VAL A 188 17.60 -5.81 15.13
N PRO A 189 17.97 -4.62 14.59
CA PRO A 189 17.70 -4.27 13.20
C PRO A 189 18.73 -4.92 12.25
N TYR A 190 18.21 -5.48 11.15
CA TYR A 190 19.01 -6.01 10.05
C TYR A 190 18.81 -5.20 8.77
N LYS A 191 19.74 -5.29 7.83
CA LYS A 191 19.60 -4.71 6.48
C LYS A 191 18.70 -5.62 5.62
N GLY A 192 17.38 -5.59 5.91
CA GLY A 192 16.35 -6.34 5.19
C GLY A 192 15.95 -7.66 5.85
N ASN A 193 14.73 -8.11 5.56
CA ASN A 193 14.09 -9.27 6.18
C ASN A 193 14.80 -10.60 5.87
N VAL A 194 15.43 -10.74 4.70
CA VAL A 194 16.20 -11.96 4.37
C VAL A 194 17.35 -12.17 5.36
N ARG A 195 18.11 -11.11 5.67
CA ARG A 195 19.20 -11.19 6.66
C ARG A 195 18.69 -11.46 8.08
N ALA A 196 17.57 -10.85 8.45
CA ALA A 196 16.93 -11.10 9.73
C ALA A 196 16.46 -12.57 9.86
N SER A 197 15.89 -13.14 8.78
CA SER A 197 15.46 -14.56 8.76
C SER A 197 16.64 -15.52 8.90
N GLN A 198 17.77 -15.21 8.24
CA GLN A 198 18.99 -15.98 8.39
C GLN A 198 19.57 -15.87 9.81
N ALA A 199 19.52 -14.70 10.43
CA ALA A 199 19.98 -14.49 11.81
C ALA A 199 19.13 -15.29 12.81
N LEU A 200 17.80 -15.33 12.67
CA LEU A 200 16.96 -16.20 13.46
C LEU A 200 17.36 -17.68 13.29
N ALA A 201 17.54 -18.12 12.03
CA ALA A 201 17.90 -19.51 11.74
C ALA A 201 19.26 -19.93 12.32
N ARG A 202 20.18 -18.97 12.57
CA ARG A 202 21.47 -19.20 13.28
C ARG A 202 21.37 -19.08 14.80
N GLY A 203 20.26 -18.50 15.32
CA GLY A 203 20.09 -18.23 16.74
C GLY A 203 20.67 -16.89 17.23
N ASP A 204 21.05 -15.98 16.31
CA ASP A 204 21.55 -14.64 16.67
C ASP A 204 20.45 -13.78 17.35
N VAL A 205 19.21 -14.05 17.03
CA VAL A 205 18.01 -13.53 17.70
C VAL A 205 17.08 -14.69 18.01
N ARG A 206 16.19 -14.52 18.98
CA ARG A 206 15.29 -15.58 19.40
C ARG A 206 13.97 -15.60 18.66
N MET A 207 13.57 -14.44 18.12
CA MET A 207 12.31 -14.25 17.43
C MET A 207 12.46 -13.32 16.24
N LEU A 208 11.57 -13.46 15.29
CA LEU A 208 11.50 -12.63 14.08
C LEU A 208 10.04 -12.34 13.73
N VAL A 209 9.78 -11.15 13.23
CA VAL A 209 8.58 -10.87 12.44
C VAL A 209 8.97 -10.75 10.99
N ALA A 210 8.44 -11.61 10.14
CA ALA A 210 8.69 -11.57 8.71
C ALA A 210 7.49 -12.08 7.90
N GLY A 211 7.41 -11.63 6.66
CA GLY A 211 6.46 -12.14 5.66
C GLY A 211 7.07 -13.26 4.82
N THR A 212 6.93 -13.12 3.51
CA THR A 212 7.32 -14.12 2.49
C THR A 212 8.80 -14.51 2.53
N SER A 213 9.68 -13.60 2.98
CA SER A 213 11.13 -13.82 3.03
C SER A 213 11.57 -14.95 3.96
N ALA A 214 10.71 -15.43 4.86
CA ALA A 214 11.01 -16.50 5.80
C ALA A 214 10.31 -17.84 5.47
N LEU A 215 9.42 -17.87 4.49
CA LEU A 215 8.58 -19.04 4.21
C LEU A 215 9.39 -20.28 3.83
N SER A 216 10.43 -20.14 3.01
CA SER A 216 11.29 -21.26 2.64
C SER A 216 11.99 -21.91 3.87
N LEU A 217 12.28 -21.13 4.91
CA LEU A 217 12.83 -21.63 6.16
C LEU A 217 11.76 -22.33 7.01
N VAL A 218 10.51 -21.91 6.91
CA VAL A 218 9.37 -22.59 7.57
C VAL A 218 9.06 -23.91 6.84
N GLU A 219 8.98 -23.90 5.52
CA GLU A 219 8.72 -25.08 4.70
C GLU A 219 9.82 -26.15 4.85
N SER A 220 11.06 -25.71 5.02
CA SER A 220 12.19 -26.64 5.32
C SER A 220 12.26 -27.09 6.78
N GLY A 221 11.30 -26.70 7.63
CA GLY A 221 11.23 -27.09 9.04
C GLY A 221 12.29 -26.45 9.94
N ARG A 222 13.02 -25.42 9.48
CA ARG A 222 14.02 -24.70 10.28
C ARG A 222 13.41 -23.66 11.20
N LEU A 223 12.28 -23.05 10.77
CA LEU A 223 11.53 -22.07 11.56
C LEU A 223 10.10 -22.56 11.77
N ARG A 224 9.50 -22.10 12.85
CA ARG A 224 8.10 -22.34 13.23
C ARG A 224 7.35 -21.03 13.31
N MET A 225 6.12 -20.98 12.75
CA MET A 225 5.17 -19.91 12.94
C MET A 225 4.43 -20.10 14.27
N ILE A 226 4.43 -19.11 15.13
CA ILE A 226 3.68 -19.14 16.40
C ILE A 226 2.49 -18.21 16.42
N ALA A 227 2.42 -17.24 15.52
CA ALA A 227 1.24 -16.39 15.29
C ALA A 227 1.30 -15.70 13.93
N VAL A 228 0.14 -15.24 13.44
CA VAL A 228 -0.01 -14.38 12.25
C VAL A 228 -0.51 -13.01 12.65
N SER A 229 -0.06 -11.97 11.97
CA SER A 229 -0.34 -10.57 12.31
C SER A 229 -1.71 -10.05 11.86
N SER A 230 -2.46 -10.82 11.07
CA SER A 230 -3.79 -10.45 10.59
C SER A 230 -4.85 -10.50 11.70
N ALA A 231 -6.02 -9.86 11.45
CA ALA A 231 -7.14 -9.88 12.38
C ALA A 231 -7.78 -11.27 12.55
N ARG A 232 -7.54 -12.19 11.61
CA ARG A 232 -8.04 -13.57 11.59
C ARG A 232 -6.93 -14.49 11.09
N ARG A 233 -7.06 -15.80 11.39
CA ARG A 233 -6.17 -16.82 10.82
C ARG A 233 -6.22 -16.81 9.30
N THR A 234 -5.11 -17.13 8.67
CA THR A 234 -5.04 -17.19 7.20
C THR A 234 -5.43 -18.58 6.69
N PRO A 235 -6.10 -18.67 5.55
CA PRO A 235 -6.41 -19.97 4.95
C PRO A 235 -5.15 -20.78 4.56
N ALA A 236 -4.02 -20.10 4.32
CA ALA A 236 -2.76 -20.77 4.01
C ALA A 236 -2.16 -21.52 5.21
N TYR A 237 -2.41 -21.04 6.43
CA TYR A 237 -1.89 -21.61 7.68
C TYR A 237 -3.00 -21.57 8.75
N PRO A 238 -4.05 -22.41 8.63
CA PRO A 238 -5.24 -22.35 9.48
C PRO A 238 -4.95 -22.69 10.96
N ASP A 239 -3.89 -23.45 11.20
CA ASP A 239 -3.48 -23.84 12.56
C ASP A 239 -2.67 -22.76 13.27
N VAL A 240 -2.16 -21.74 12.53
CA VAL A 240 -1.41 -20.62 13.11
C VAL A 240 -2.41 -19.59 13.65
N PRO A 241 -2.41 -19.30 14.96
CA PRO A 241 -3.36 -18.37 15.55
C PRO A 241 -3.10 -16.93 15.12
N ALA A 242 -4.17 -16.13 15.04
CA ALA A 242 -4.06 -14.70 14.81
C ALA A 242 -3.66 -13.98 16.11
N LEU A 243 -2.79 -12.97 16.02
CA LEU A 243 -2.43 -12.15 17.19
C LEU A 243 -3.66 -11.47 17.82
N ALA A 244 -4.69 -11.18 17.01
CA ALA A 244 -5.96 -10.65 17.48
C ALA A 244 -6.72 -11.58 18.44
N GLU A 245 -6.43 -12.89 18.44
CA GLU A 245 -7.00 -13.85 19.39
C GLU A 245 -6.44 -13.63 20.82
N PHE A 246 -5.28 -13.02 20.95
CA PHE A 246 -4.61 -12.74 22.22
C PHE A 246 -4.62 -11.26 22.60
N VAL A 247 -4.60 -10.37 21.59
CA VAL A 247 -4.64 -8.92 21.76
C VAL A 247 -5.79 -8.38 20.92
N PRO A 248 -6.98 -8.18 21.52
CA PRO A 248 -8.15 -7.69 20.79
C PRO A 248 -7.86 -6.40 20.01
N GLY A 249 -8.24 -6.38 18.73
CA GLY A 249 -8.01 -5.25 17.85
C GLY A 249 -6.58 -5.13 17.29
N PHE A 250 -5.66 -6.04 17.65
CA PHE A 250 -4.34 -6.05 17.06
C PHE A 250 -4.41 -6.47 15.59
N GLN A 251 -3.85 -5.65 14.74
CA GLN A 251 -3.67 -5.94 13.33
C GLN A 251 -2.42 -5.22 12.82
N ALA A 252 -1.55 -5.96 12.14
CA ALA A 252 -0.39 -5.41 11.45
C ALA A 252 -0.28 -6.13 10.10
N THR A 253 -0.90 -5.55 9.09
CA THR A 253 -0.97 -6.12 7.74
C THR A 253 -0.35 -5.13 6.78
N ASN A 254 0.58 -5.60 5.96
CA ASN A 254 1.08 -4.81 4.84
C ASN A 254 -0.02 -4.77 3.77
N TRP A 255 -0.44 -3.60 3.37
CA TRP A 255 -1.38 -3.45 2.27
C TRP A 255 -0.76 -2.68 1.10
N PHE A 256 -1.30 -2.93 -0.07
CA PHE A 256 -0.90 -2.30 -1.32
C PHE A 256 -2.12 -1.63 -1.93
N GLY A 257 -2.01 -0.33 -2.16
CA GLY A 257 -3.12 0.48 -2.66
C GLY A 257 -2.72 1.36 -3.82
N PHE A 258 -3.67 1.59 -4.71
CA PHE A 258 -3.55 2.57 -5.77
C PHE A 258 -3.96 3.95 -5.26
N PHE A 259 -3.19 4.94 -5.69
CA PHE A 259 -3.38 6.37 -5.42
C PHE A 259 -3.34 7.14 -6.72
N ALA A 260 -4.05 8.26 -6.74
CA ALA A 260 -4.04 9.22 -7.84
C ALA A 260 -3.66 10.60 -7.33
N ARG A 261 -3.23 11.49 -8.23
CA ARG A 261 -3.11 12.90 -7.92
C ARG A 261 -4.49 13.49 -7.62
N LYS A 262 -4.55 14.38 -6.65
CA LYS A 262 -5.75 15.19 -6.36
C LYS A 262 -6.12 16.03 -7.58
N GLY A 263 -7.41 16.10 -7.88
CA GLY A 263 -7.92 16.81 -9.04
C GLY A 263 -8.23 15.91 -10.25
N VAL A 264 -7.91 14.61 -10.18
CA VAL A 264 -8.41 13.63 -11.17
C VAL A 264 -9.95 13.64 -11.08
N PRO A 265 -10.68 13.78 -12.23
CA PRO A 265 -12.13 13.80 -12.26
C PRO A 265 -12.75 12.55 -11.64
N GLU A 266 -13.80 12.72 -10.83
CA GLU A 266 -14.48 11.61 -10.14
C GLU A 266 -14.97 10.49 -11.07
N PRO A 267 -15.48 10.76 -12.29
CA PRO A 267 -15.79 9.69 -13.23
C PRO A 267 -14.59 8.78 -13.56
N LEU A 268 -13.38 9.34 -13.73
CA LEU A 268 -12.16 8.57 -14.00
C LEU A 268 -11.69 7.77 -12.75
N LEU A 269 -11.86 8.36 -11.57
CA LEU A 269 -11.59 7.63 -10.31
C LEU A 269 -12.52 6.42 -10.17
N ASN A 270 -13.82 6.59 -10.46
CA ASN A 270 -14.80 5.52 -10.37
C ASN A 270 -14.57 4.44 -11.43
N GLU A 271 -14.23 4.82 -12.65
CA GLU A 271 -13.86 3.85 -13.69
C GLU A 271 -12.64 3.04 -13.31
N MET A 272 -11.58 3.70 -12.80
CA MET A 272 -10.38 2.99 -12.33
C MET A 272 -10.68 2.08 -11.13
N ARG A 273 -11.51 2.50 -10.18
CA ARG A 273 -11.96 1.65 -9.07
C ARG A 273 -12.63 0.38 -9.59
N GLY A 274 -13.54 0.50 -10.56
CA GLY A 274 -14.20 -0.65 -11.18
C GLY A 274 -13.23 -1.58 -11.93
N LEU A 275 -12.27 -1.01 -12.66
CA LEU A 275 -11.21 -1.78 -13.35
C LEU A 275 -10.34 -2.54 -12.34
N LEU A 276 -9.89 -1.87 -11.29
CA LEU A 276 -9.06 -2.48 -10.23
C LEU A 276 -9.82 -3.58 -9.48
N GLN A 277 -11.12 -3.38 -9.22
CA GLN A 277 -11.97 -4.39 -8.59
C GLN A 277 -12.02 -5.65 -9.44
N ARG A 278 -12.44 -5.53 -10.70
CA ARG A 278 -12.52 -6.67 -11.63
C ARG A 278 -11.19 -7.38 -11.82
N ALA A 279 -10.09 -6.60 -11.93
CA ALA A 279 -8.76 -7.17 -12.03
C ALA A 279 -8.34 -7.92 -10.77
N THR A 280 -8.59 -7.35 -9.58
CA THR A 280 -8.20 -7.96 -8.29
C THR A 280 -9.02 -9.22 -7.98
N GLU A 281 -10.32 -9.21 -8.28
CA GLU A 281 -11.24 -10.32 -8.03
C GLU A 281 -11.16 -11.43 -9.08
N GLY A 282 -10.50 -11.17 -10.22
CA GLY A 282 -10.31 -12.15 -11.31
C GLY A 282 -9.52 -13.37 -10.83
N GLU A 283 -9.98 -14.58 -11.20
CA GLU A 283 -9.41 -15.84 -10.72
C GLU A 283 -7.93 -16.01 -11.06
N GLU A 284 -7.53 -15.66 -12.29
CA GLU A 284 -6.13 -15.74 -12.72
C GLU A 284 -5.23 -14.77 -11.94
N THR A 285 -5.69 -13.53 -11.72
CA THR A 285 -4.98 -12.54 -10.92
C THR A 285 -4.81 -13.03 -9.48
N ARG A 286 -5.89 -13.50 -8.86
CA ARG A 286 -5.89 -14.04 -7.50
C ARG A 286 -4.90 -15.19 -7.36
N ARG A 287 -4.96 -16.14 -8.26
CA ARG A 287 -4.04 -17.29 -8.30
C ARG A 287 -2.59 -16.83 -8.45
N THR A 288 -2.30 -15.98 -9.44
CA THR A 288 -0.93 -15.56 -9.75
C THR A 288 -0.29 -14.75 -8.61
N ILE A 289 -1.03 -13.80 -8.02
CA ILE A 289 -0.52 -12.99 -6.90
C ILE A 289 -0.28 -13.87 -5.67
N LYS A 290 -1.17 -14.82 -5.40
CA LYS A 290 -1.04 -15.73 -4.27
C LYS A 290 0.12 -16.72 -4.45
N GLU A 291 0.22 -17.40 -5.60
CA GLU A 291 1.24 -18.42 -5.85
C GLU A 291 2.65 -17.83 -5.96
N ARG A 292 2.80 -16.66 -6.62
CA ARG A 292 4.12 -16.05 -6.84
C ARG A 292 4.58 -15.14 -5.71
N GLY A 293 3.64 -14.53 -4.98
CA GLY A 293 3.96 -13.52 -3.97
C GLY A 293 3.59 -13.90 -2.55
N ASN A 294 2.83 -14.98 -2.34
CA ASN A 294 2.15 -15.29 -1.07
C ASN A 294 1.45 -14.03 -0.50
N ILE A 295 0.74 -13.35 -1.38
CA ILE A 295 0.02 -12.09 -1.15
C ILE A 295 -1.46 -12.41 -1.34
N ASP A 296 -2.30 -11.88 -0.46
CA ASP A 296 -3.74 -12.09 -0.51
C ASP A 296 -4.40 -10.97 -1.34
N PRO A 297 -4.94 -11.24 -2.54
CA PRO A 297 -5.74 -10.29 -3.28
C PRO A 297 -6.95 -9.88 -2.45
N THR A 298 -7.05 -8.59 -2.17
CA THR A 298 -8.06 -8.00 -1.30
C THR A 298 -8.49 -6.68 -1.90
N TYR A 299 -9.79 -6.47 -2.07
CA TYR A 299 -10.28 -5.22 -2.62
C TYR A 299 -11.01 -4.40 -1.55
N LEU A 300 -10.62 -3.12 -1.42
CA LEU A 300 -11.24 -2.15 -0.53
C LEU A 300 -11.15 -0.76 -1.15
N THR A 301 -12.23 0.01 -1.14
CA THR A 301 -12.27 1.34 -1.74
C THR A 301 -13.14 2.32 -0.96
N GLY A 302 -13.20 3.57 -1.41
CA GLY A 302 -14.05 4.60 -0.83
C GLY A 302 -13.74 4.87 0.64
N ARG A 303 -14.80 5.08 1.43
CA ARG A 303 -14.68 5.39 2.85
C ARG A 303 -13.92 4.33 3.64
N ALA A 304 -14.16 3.05 3.36
CA ALA A 304 -13.53 1.97 4.10
C ALA A 304 -12.00 1.95 3.93
N PHE A 305 -11.49 2.27 2.72
CA PHE A 305 -10.05 2.41 2.51
C PHE A 305 -9.49 3.68 3.17
N GLY A 306 -10.23 4.79 3.12
CA GLY A 306 -9.88 6.02 3.83
C GLY A 306 -9.79 5.84 5.35
N ASP A 307 -10.76 5.16 5.95
CA ASP A 307 -10.79 4.86 7.39
C ASP A 307 -9.62 3.94 7.81
N LEU A 308 -9.25 2.96 6.98
CA LEU A 308 -8.07 2.13 7.20
C LEU A 308 -6.78 2.97 7.23
N ILE A 309 -6.58 3.85 6.24
CA ILE A 309 -5.41 4.74 6.17
C ILE A 309 -5.36 5.64 7.41
N ALA A 310 -6.47 6.26 7.77
CA ALA A 310 -6.54 7.14 8.93
C ALA A 310 -6.23 6.42 10.25
N GLY A 311 -6.80 5.23 10.44
CA GLY A 311 -6.54 4.39 11.61
C GLY A 311 -5.07 3.97 11.72
N ASP A 312 -4.46 3.54 10.60
CA ASP A 312 -3.06 3.15 10.56
C ASP A 312 -2.13 4.35 10.84
N ARG A 313 -2.41 5.52 10.27
CA ARG A 313 -1.63 6.74 10.56
C ARG A 313 -1.64 7.09 12.04
N LEU A 314 -2.80 7.07 12.68
CA LEU A 314 -2.92 7.36 14.12
C LEU A 314 -2.15 6.34 14.96
N ARG A 315 -2.29 5.04 14.64
CA ARG A 315 -1.62 3.96 15.34
C ARG A 315 -0.10 4.07 15.25
N PHE A 316 0.44 4.26 14.03
CA PHE A 316 1.90 4.33 13.84
C PHE A 316 2.49 5.65 14.37
N ALA A 317 1.76 6.75 14.32
CA ALA A 317 2.18 8.00 14.96
C ALA A 317 2.34 7.84 16.48
N ALA A 318 1.40 7.16 17.14
CA ALA A 318 1.48 6.88 18.58
C ALA A 318 2.68 5.98 18.94
N ILE A 319 3.00 4.99 18.11
CA ILE A 319 4.17 4.11 18.32
C ILE A 319 5.46 4.92 18.08
N ALA A 320 5.56 5.72 17.02
CA ALA A 320 6.72 6.54 16.71
C ALA A 320 7.03 7.56 17.83
N GLN A 321 6.01 8.17 18.42
CA GLN A 321 6.17 9.08 19.55
C GLN A 321 6.75 8.36 20.78
N ARG A 322 6.27 7.15 21.10
CA ARG A 322 6.83 6.36 22.21
C ARG A 322 8.29 6.01 21.99
N LEU A 323 8.66 5.56 20.80
CA LEU A 323 10.04 5.24 20.46
C LEU A 323 10.97 6.46 20.60
N SER A 324 10.51 7.63 20.14
CA SER A 324 11.27 8.88 20.26
C SER A 324 11.45 9.33 21.71
N ALA A 325 10.47 9.08 22.58
CA ALA A 325 10.57 9.38 24.01
C ALA A 325 11.57 8.45 24.71
N THR A 326 11.57 7.17 24.40
CA THR A 326 12.50 6.17 24.95
C THR A 326 13.94 6.46 24.54
N ALA A 327 14.18 6.82 23.27
CA ALA A 327 15.51 7.15 22.75
C ALA A 327 16.13 8.43 23.36
N LYS A 328 15.32 9.37 23.89
CA LYS A 328 15.79 10.59 24.57
C LYS A 328 16.18 10.34 26.03
N ASN A 329 15.74 9.23 26.61
CA ASN A 329 15.98 8.89 28.01
C ASN A 329 17.12 7.85 28.20
N GLN A 330 17.76 7.45 27.12
CA GLN A 330 18.98 6.62 27.07
C GLN A 330 20.19 7.48 26.67
#